data_6aaf804b6d85273a5e331bba850bab5e
#
_entry.id   6aaf804b6d85273a5e331bba850bab5e
#
_cell.length_a   1.000
_cell.length_b   1.000
_cell.length_c   1.000
_cell.angle_alpha   90.00
_cell.angle_beta   90.00
_cell.angle_gamma   90.00
#
_symmetry.space_group_name_H-M   'P 1'
#
loop_
_entity.id
_entity.type
_entity.pdbx_description
1 polymer ?
#
loop_
_entity_poly.entity_id
_entity_poly.type
_entity_poly.pdbx_seq_one_letter_code
_entity_poly.pdbx_strand_id
1 'polypeptide(L)'
;APIVNPVVTEQGVRFRVQIVTSSKRIDANKPKNFNGLEGVREVQGAGLFKYQVGNEPSLEKARAVQAKCRDKGYDGAFIVAYQNGERIDLQKAVTLAQSP
;
A
#
# COMPACT_ATOMS: atom_id res chain seq x y z
N ALA A 1 4.69 18.07 -20.08
CA ALA A 1 4.41 17.61 -19.81
C ALA A 1 4.02 17.02 -19.49
N PRO A 2 3.91 16.96 -19.38
CA PRO A 2 3.46 16.36 -19.02
C PRO A 2 3.00 15.71 -18.58
N ILE A 3 2.73 15.57 -18.34
CA ILE A 3 2.31 14.96 -17.97
C ILE A 3 1.83 14.34 -17.61
N VAL A 4 1.42 14.21 -17.63
CA VAL A 4 0.83 13.68 -17.33
C VAL A 4 0.37 12.92 -16.89
N ASN A 5 0.02 12.76 -16.41
CA ASN A 5 -0.46 11.96 -15.95
C ASN A 5 -1.24 11.37 -15.73
N PRO A 6 -1.34 11.07 -15.68
CA PRO A 6 -2.14 10.54 -15.58
C PRO A 6 -2.85 9.94 -15.06
N VAL A 7 -2.96 9.60 -14.88
CA VAL A 7 -3.60 8.87 -14.53
C VAL A 7 -4.02 8.94 -13.38
N VAL A 8 -4.05 9.67 -13.01
CA VAL A 8 -4.40 9.79 -11.96
C VAL A 8 -5.63 9.58 -11.70
N THR A 9 -6.02 8.95 -11.24
CA THR A 9 -7.17 8.58 -11.15
C THR A 9 -7.78 8.96 -9.97
N GLU A 10 -9.03 8.93 -9.86
CA GLU A 10 -9.82 9.09 -8.69
C GLU A 10 -9.16 9.98 -7.71
N GLN A 11 -8.82 11.17 -8.15
CA GLN A 11 -8.25 12.21 -7.31
C GLN A 11 -6.94 11.80 -6.64
N GLY A 12 -6.20 10.93 -7.34
CA GLY A 12 -4.90 10.51 -6.85
C GLY A 12 -4.91 9.54 -5.68
N VAL A 13 -6.06 8.93 -5.40
CA VAL A 13 -6.18 7.99 -4.30
C VAL A 13 -5.55 6.66 -4.68
N ARG A 14 -4.77 6.10 -3.76
CA ARG A 14 -4.16 4.79 -3.91
C ARG A 14 -4.33 3.98 -2.63
N PHE A 15 -4.45 2.68 -2.79
CA PHE A 15 -4.58 1.75 -1.67
C PHE A 15 -3.38 0.81 -1.66
N ARG A 16 -2.80 0.63 -0.48
CA ARG A 16 -1.66 -0.27 -0.29
C ARG A 16 -1.97 -1.22 0.85
N VAL A 17 -1.24 -2.33 0.91
CA VAL A 17 -1.40 -3.30 2.00
C VAL A 17 -0.17 -3.24 2.87
N GLN A 18 -0.34 -2.91 4.14
CA GLN A 18 0.77 -2.87 5.09
C GLN A 18 0.90 -4.22 5.77
N ILE A 19 2.10 -4.78 5.72
CA ILE A 19 2.34 -6.14 6.22
C ILE A 19 3.21 -6.17 7.46
N VAL A 20 4.17 -5.26 7.58
CA VAL A 20 5.12 -5.29 8.70
C VAL A 20 5.40 -3.86 9.14
N THR A 21 5.54 -3.68 10.45
CA THR A 21 6.05 -2.44 11.04
C THR A 21 7.21 -2.85 11.93
N SER A 22 8.36 -2.22 11.76
CA SER A 22 9.56 -2.62 12.48
C SER A 22 10.34 -1.39 12.95
N SER A 23 10.99 -1.51 14.10
CA SER A 23 11.91 -0.49 14.56
C SER A 23 13.28 -0.64 13.91
N LYS A 24 13.51 -1.75 13.22
CA LYS A 24 14.75 -2.01 12.51
C LYS A 24 14.49 -2.15 11.04
N ARG A 25 15.43 -1.67 10.23
CA ARG A 25 15.27 -1.73 8.80
C ARG A 25 15.43 -3.16 8.27
N ILE A 26 14.51 -3.55 7.38
CA ILE A 26 14.55 -4.82 6.68
C ILE A 26 14.76 -4.50 5.21
N ASP A 27 15.62 -5.24 4.52
CA ASP A 27 15.87 -4.97 3.11
C ASP A 27 14.62 -5.31 2.28
N ALA A 28 13.95 -4.29 1.79
CA ALA A 28 12.71 -4.45 1.02
C ALA A 28 12.96 -5.02 -0.38
N ASN A 29 14.19 -5.00 -0.84
CA ASN A 29 14.54 -5.50 -2.17
C ASN A 29 14.75 -7.01 -2.20
N LYS A 30 14.64 -7.67 -1.06
CA LYS A 30 14.86 -9.12 -0.98
C LYS A 30 13.56 -9.83 -0.65
N PRO A 31 12.91 -10.43 -1.65
CA PRO A 31 11.62 -11.11 -1.40
C PRO A 31 11.69 -12.18 -0.32
N LYS A 32 12.84 -12.81 -0.13
CA LYS A 32 12.97 -13.84 0.91
C LYS A 32 12.73 -13.29 2.32
N ASN A 33 12.94 -11.98 2.51
CA ASN A 33 12.68 -11.35 3.80
C ASN A 33 11.20 -11.15 4.04
N PHE A 34 10.38 -11.36 3.01
CA PHE A 34 8.94 -11.17 3.07
C PHE A 34 8.20 -12.38 2.50
N ASN A 35 8.71 -13.57 2.82
CA ASN A 35 8.09 -14.84 2.45
C ASN A 35 7.81 -14.97 0.95
N GLY A 36 8.69 -14.37 0.15
CA GLY A 36 8.57 -14.45 -1.31
C GLY A 36 7.71 -13.37 -1.94
N LEU A 37 7.17 -12.44 -1.15
CA LEU A 37 6.42 -11.33 -1.71
C LEU A 37 7.34 -10.38 -2.46
N GLU A 38 6.92 -9.96 -3.63
CA GLU A 38 7.66 -9.00 -4.45
C GLU A 38 6.96 -7.65 -4.40
N GLY A 39 7.69 -6.61 -4.75
CA GLY A 39 7.11 -5.27 -4.79
C GLY A 39 6.90 -4.65 -3.42
N VAL A 40 7.58 -5.16 -2.41
CA VAL A 40 7.51 -4.57 -1.08
C VAL A 40 8.27 -3.25 -1.08
N ARG A 41 7.67 -2.23 -0.51
CA ARG A 41 8.31 -0.92 -0.38
C ARG A 41 8.38 -0.51 1.08
N GLU A 42 9.43 0.23 1.39
CA GLU A 42 9.64 0.75 2.73
C GLU A 42 9.07 2.16 2.83
N VAL A 43 8.35 2.44 3.89
CA VAL A 43 7.85 3.78 4.20
C VAL A 43 8.27 4.07 5.63
N GLN A 44 8.90 5.21 5.84
CA GLN A 44 9.34 5.60 7.18
C GLN A 44 8.37 6.59 7.79
N GLY A 45 8.16 6.48 9.10
CA GLY A 45 7.33 7.42 9.80
C GLY A 45 7.29 7.11 11.29
N ALA A 46 7.27 8.15 12.10
CA ALA A 46 7.19 8.02 13.56
C ALA A 46 8.31 7.13 14.15
N GLY A 47 9.49 7.14 13.52
CA GLY A 47 10.62 6.35 14.00
C GLY A 47 10.54 4.87 13.65
N LEU A 48 9.61 4.50 12.80
CA LEU A 48 9.40 3.11 12.42
C LEU A 48 9.57 2.91 10.92
N PHE A 49 9.87 1.68 10.54
CA PHE A 49 9.92 1.28 9.15
C PHE A 49 8.67 0.45 8.86
N LYS A 50 7.87 0.90 7.91
CA LYS A 50 6.64 0.23 7.53
C LYS A 50 6.83 -0.38 6.15
N TYR A 51 6.37 -1.61 5.98
CA TYR A 51 6.55 -2.33 4.72
C TYR A 51 5.19 -2.58 4.10
N GLN A 52 5.05 -2.15 2.86
CA GLN A 52 3.77 -2.14 2.17
C GLN A 52 3.89 -2.77 0.79
N VAL A 53 2.81 -3.40 0.34
CA VAL A 53 2.75 -4.07 -0.96
C VAL A 53 1.59 -3.48 -1.74
N GLY A 54 1.80 -3.32 -3.05
CA GLY A 54 0.76 -2.83 -3.93
C GLY A 54 0.68 -1.31 -3.96
N ASN A 55 -0.08 -0.80 -4.90
CA ASN A 55 -0.35 0.63 -5.04
C ASN A 55 -1.55 0.72 -5.96
N GLU A 56 -2.70 0.29 -5.44
CA GLU A 56 -3.87 0.00 -6.27
C GLU A 56 -4.81 1.19 -6.35
N PRO A 57 -5.47 1.36 -7.49
CA PRO A 57 -6.40 2.49 -7.65
C PRO A 57 -7.77 2.24 -7.03
N SER A 58 -8.05 1.02 -6.58
CA SER A 58 -9.35 0.70 -5.99
C SER A 58 -9.19 -0.19 -4.78
N LEU A 59 -10.18 -0.12 -3.89
CA LEU A 59 -10.21 -0.97 -2.71
C LEU A 59 -10.31 -2.44 -3.09
N GLU A 60 -11.08 -2.75 -4.13
CA GLU A 60 -11.26 -4.12 -4.57
C GLU A 60 -9.92 -4.75 -4.97
N LYS A 61 -9.12 -4.02 -5.74
CA LYS A 61 -7.81 -4.53 -6.13
C LYS A 61 -6.87 -4.65 -4.93
N ALA A 62 -6.98 -3.73 -3.97
CA ALA A 62 -6.18 -3.80 -2.76
C ALA A 62 -6.55 -5.02 -1.92
N ARG A 63 -7.83 -5.40 -1.90
CA ARG A 63 -8.26 -6.60 -1.18
C ARG A 63 -7.66 -7.85 -1.77
N ALA A 64 -7.49 -7.89 -3.09
CA ALA A 64 -6.83 -9.02 -3.74
C ALA A 64 -5.36 -9.12 -3.31
N VAL A 65 -4.69 -7.97 -3.19
CA VAL A 65 -3.31 -7.92 -2.70
C VAL A 65 -3.25 -8.36 -1.25
N GLN A 66 -4.22 -7.91 -0.44
CA GLN A 66 -4.30 -8.30 0.97
C GLN A 66 -4.44 -9.81 1.13
N ALA A 67 -5.29 -10.42 0.32
CA ALA A 67 -5.48 -11.87 0.36
C ALA A 67 -4.18 -12.59 0.01
N LYS A 68 -3.45 -12.10 -0.97
CA LYS A 68 -2.17 -12.68 -1.35
C LYS A 68 -1.15 -12.56 -0.21
N CYS A 69 -1.14 -11.43 0.49
CA CYS A 69 -0.26 -11.24 1.63
C CYS A 69 -0.60 -12.21 2.76
N ARG A 70 -1.88 -12.40 3.01
CA ARG A 70 -2.32 -13.34 4.03
C ARG A 70 -1.95 -14.77 3.69
N ASP A 71 -2.02 -15.13 2.40
CA ASP A 71 -1.60 -16.46 1.95
C ASP A 71 -0.10 -16.68 2.18
N LYS A 72 0.68 -15.62 2.25
CA LYS A 72 2.11 -15.71 2.53
C LYS A 72 2.41 -15.67 4.04
N GLY A 73 1.39 -15.67 4.87
CA GLY A 73 1.58 -15.74 6.32
C GLY A 73 1.39 -14.42 7.05
N TYR A 74 1.05 -13.34 6.34
CA TYR A 74 0.84 -12.05 6.98
C TYR A 74 -0.63 -11.87 7.34
N ASP A 75 -1.06 -12.61 8.36
CA ASP A 75 -2.47 -12.63 8.76
C ASP A 75 -2.97 -11.26 9.22
N GLY A 76 -2.08 -10.42 9.70
CA GLY A 76 -2.42 -9.08 10.15
C GLY A 76 -2.33 -8.01 9.07
N ALA A 77 -2.14 -8.40 7.81
CA ALA A 77 -2.03 -7.45 6.71
C ALA A 77 -3.31 -6.61 6.62
N PHE A 78 -3.15 -5.28 6.52
CA PHE A 78 -4.31 -4.40 6.45
C PHE A 78 -4.10 -3.33 5.38
N ILE A 79 -5.22 -2.82 4.87
CA ILE A 79 -5.20 -1.85 3.78
C ILE A 79 -5.04 -0.44 4.35
N VAL A 80 -4.15 0.33 3.74
CA VAL A 80 -3.96 1.73 4.06
C VAL A 80 -4.16 2.54 2.79
N ALA A 81 -4.46 3.82 2.94
CA ALA A 81 -4.78 4.67 1.81
C ALA A 81 -3.91 5.90 1.77
N TYR A 82 -3.65 6.36 0.55
CA TYR A 82 -2.86 7.56 0.30
C TYR A 82 -3.57 8.41 -0.75
N GLN A 83 -3.43 9.70 -0.62
CA GLN A 83 -3.87 10.63 -1.64
C GLN A 83 -2.71 11.56 -1.96
N ASN A 84 -2.28 11.55 -3.22
CA ASN A 84 -1.15 12.36 -3.68
C ASN A 84 0.10 12.18 -2.81
N GLY A 85 0.33 10.94 -2.35
CA GLY A 85 1.49 10.60 -1.56
C GLY A 85 1.34 10.77 -0.06
N GLU A 86 0.21 11.30 0.40
CA GLU A 86 -0.03 11.49 1.82
C GLU A 86 -1.01 10.46 2.37
N ARG A 87 -0.73 9.95 3.57
CA ARG A 87 -1.59 8.99 4.22
C ARG A 87 -2.92 9.64 4.57
N ILE A 88 -4.02 9.03 4.21
CA ILE A 88 -5.35 9.53 4.57
C ILE A 88 -6.17 8.42 5.21
N ASP A 89 -7.28 8.80 5.84
CA ASP A 89 -8.21 7.85 6.44
C ASP A 89 -8.78 6.93 5.37
N LEU A 90 -8.86 5.64 5.67
CA LEU A 90 -9.34 4.65 4.70
C LEU A 90 -10.78 4.93 4.26
N GLN A 91 -11.64 5.29 5.19
CA GLN A 91 -13.04 5.58 4.86
C GLN A 91 -13.14 6.77 3.91
N LYS A 92 -12.34 7.80 4.15
CA LYS A 92 -12.28 8.96 3.25
C LYS A 92 -11.81 8.54 1.88
N ALA A 93 -10.80 7.68 1.81
CA ALA A 93 -10.26 7.21 0.55
C ALA A 93 -11.31 6.41 -0.24
N VAL A 94 -12.06 5.55 0.44
CA VAL A 94 -13.12 4.77 -0.20
C VAL A 94 -14.16 5.69 -0.80
N THR A 95 -14.56 6.71 -0.06
CA THR A 95 -15.55 7.67 -0.53
C THR A 95 -15.02 8.43 -1.76
N LEU A 96 -13.78 8.89 -1.73
CA LEU A 96 -13.19 9.59 -2.85
C LEU A 96 -13.05 8.71 -4.08
N ALA A 97 -12.65 7.46 -3.89
CA ALA A 97 -12.46 6.52 -4.99
C ALA A 97 -13.76 6.14 -5.67
N GLN A 98 -14.89 6.24 -4.94
CA GLN A 98 -16.20 5.92 -5.49
C GLN A 98 -16.89 7.12 -6.10
N SER A 99 -16.35 8.31 -5.91
CA SER A 99 -16.96 9.52 -6.44
C SER A 99 -16.77 9.60 -7.95
N PRO A 100 -17.79 9.98 -8.70
CA PRO A 100 -17.67 10.14 -10.14
C PRO A 100 -16.76 11.32 -10.49
#